data_7cc19c81b599fd38519fa3a04e6717c4
#
_entry.id   7cc19c81b599fd38519fa3a04e6717c4
#
_cell.length_a   1.000
_cell.length_b   1.000
_cell.length_c   1.000
_cell.angle_alpha   90.00
_cell.angle_beta   90.00
_cell.angle_gamma   90.00
#
_symmetry.space_group_name_H-M   'P 1'
#
loop_
_entity.id
_entity.type
_entity.pdbx_description
1 polymer ?
#
loop_
_entity_poly.entity_id
_entity_poly.type
_entity_poly.pdbx_seq_one_letter_code
_entity_poly.pdbx_strand_id
1 'polypeptide(L)'
;RHQQLLRIDFEEVFATDALALAAQVDGLLEGIKVLVLSDYGKGALKNHQALIQAARAKGIPVLADPKGKDFSIYRGASLITPNLSEFETIVGGCADEHELVSKGAVLMQELDLGALLVTRGEHGMTLLRPDHPALHLPARAREVFDVTGAGDTVISTLAAAIAAGEELPHAVALANLAAGIVVGKLGTAAISAPELRRAIQREEGSERGVLGLEQLLLAVDDARAHNERIVFTNGCFDILHAGHVTYLE
;
A
#
# COMPACT_ATOMS: atom_id res chain seq x y z
N ARG A 1 -9.33 26.12 11.68
CA ARG A 1 -9.73 24.75 11.29
C ARG A 1 -10.70 24.86 10.13
N HIS A 2 -10.33 24.39 8.96
CA HIS A 2 -11.24 24.28 7.83
C HIS A 2 -12.13 23.06 8.04
N GLN A 3 -13.40 23.26 8.39
CA GLN A 3 -14.37 22.19 8.55
C GLN A 3 -15.19 22.10 7.26
N GLN A 4 -15.18 20.96 6.59
CA GLN A 4 -16.08 20.69 5.48
C GLN A 4 -17.50 20.52 6.04
N LEU A 5 -18.43 21.37 5.60
CA LEU A 5 -19.82 21.37 6.08
C LEU A 5 -20.75 20.59 5.16
N LEU A 6 -20.41 20.52 3.86
CA LEU A 6 -21.24 19.87 2.86
C LEU A 6 -20.37 19.40 1.70
N ARG A 7 -20.68 18.21 1.19
CA ARG A 7 -20.19 17.68 -0.08
C ARG A 7 -21.39 17.27 -0.92
N ILE A 8 -21.46 17.72 -2.18
CA ILE A 8 -22.48 17.32 -3.15
C ILE A 8 -21.75 16.70 -4.33
N ASP A 9 -22.01 15.42 -4.57
CA ASP A 9 -21.44 14.69 -5.69
C ASP A 9 -22.51 14.54 -6.78
N PHE A 10 -22.21 15.01 -8.01
CA PHE A 10 -23.01 14.78 -9.19
C PHE A 10 -22.42 13.59 -9.94
N GLU A 11 -23.06 12.43 -9.85
CA GLU A 11 -22.55 11.21 -10.43
C GLU A 11 -23.44 10.72 -11.57
N GLU A 12 -22.81 10.41 -12.73
CA GLU A 12 -23.45 9.73 -13.83
C GLU A 12 -22.88 8.30 -13.93
N VAL A 13 -23.77 7.32 -13.98
CA VAL A 13 -23.36 5.93 -14.21
C VAL A 13 -23.11 5.74 -15.70
N PHE A 14 -21.86 5.61 -16.10
CA PHE A 14 -21.48 5.31 -17.47
C PHE A 14 -21.93 3.90 -17.86
N ALA A 15 -22.62 3.79 -18.99
CA ALA A 15 -22.85 2.50 -19.65
C ALA A 15 -21.55 2.08 -20.36
N THR A 16 -20.57 1.56 -19.60
CA THR A 16 -19.37 0.96 -20.19
C THR A 16 -19.76 -0.34 -20.87
N ASP A 17 -19.34 -0.52 -22.12
CA ASP A 17 -19.41 -1.82 -22.77
C ASP A 17 -18.35 -2.73 -22.15
N ALA A 18 -18.77 -3.49 -21.15
CA ALA A 18 -17.91 -4.40 -20.40
C ALA A 18 -17.29 -5.50 -21.28
N LEU A 19 -17.94 -5.82 -22.41
CA LEU A 19 -17.41 -6.78 -23.38
C LEU A 19 -16.28 -6.15 -24.20
N ALA A 20 -16.39 -4.87 -24.57
CA ALA A 20 -15.35 -4.16 -25.30
C ALA A 20 -14.07 -4.02 -24.45
N LEU A 21 -14.20 -3.73 -23.16
CA LEU A 21 -13.06 -3.67 -22.25
C LEU A 21 -12.38 -5.04 -22.10
N ALA A 22 -13.16 -6.11 -21.90
CA ALA A 22 -12.63 -7.46 -21.77
C ALA A 22 -11.87 -7.92 -23.04
N ALA A 23 -12.38 -7.56 -24.23
CA ALA A 23 -11.72 -7.86 -25.49
C ALA A 23 -10.40 -7.10 -25.70
N GLN A 24 -10.29 -5.89 -25.15
CA GLN A 24 -9.06 -5.09 -25.22
C GLN A 24 -8.00 -5.52 -24.19
N VAL A 25 -8.44 -6.04 -23.05
CA VAL A 25 -7.56 -6.40 -21.92
C VAL A 25 -6.52 -7.44 -22.32
N ASP A 26 -6.86 -8.42 -23.15
CA ASP A 26 -5.91 -9.46 -23.58
C ASP A 26 -4.65 -8.88 -24.28
N GLY A 27 -4.83 -7.84 -25.08
CA GLY A 27 -3.70 -7.12 -25.69
C GLY A 27 -2.96 -6.21 -24.71
N LEU A 28 -3.67 -5.64 -23.73
CA LEU A 28 -3.09 -4.75 -22.73
C LEU A 28 -2.31 -5.49 -21.64
N LEU A 29 -2.57 -6.79 -21.45
CA LEU A 29 -1.88 -7.60 -20.46
C LEU A 29 -0.50 -8.11 -20.92
N GLU A 30 -0.09 -7.84 -22.14
CA GLU A 30 1.23 -8.24 -22.62
C GLU A 30 2.33 -7.40 -21.93
N GLY A 31 3.30 -8.08 -21.32
CA GLY A 31 4.40 -7.45 -20.57
C GLY A 31 4.00 -6.88 -19.19
N ILE A 32 2.74 -7.01 -18.78
CA ILE A 32 2.26 -6.57 -17.46
C ILE A 32 2.66 -7.61 -16.40
N LYS A 33 3.16 -7.12 -15.27
CA LYS A 33 3.57 -7.96 -14.13
C LYS A 33 2.51 -8.07 -13.03
N VAL A 34 1.62 -7.09 -12.92
CA VAL A 34 0.55 -7.04 -11.91
C VAL A 34 -0.64 -6.29 -12.50
N LEU A 35 -1.85 -6.80 -12.29
CA LEU A 35 -3.10 -6.10 -12.58
C LEU A 35 -3.71 -5.58 -11.28
N VAL A 36 -4.03 -4.28 -11.24
CA VAL A 36 -4.73 -3.65 -10.12
C VAL A 36 -6.17 -3.33 -10.52
N LEU A 37 -7.12 -3.79 -9.73
CA LEU A 37 -8.53 -3.45 -9.83
C LEU A 37 -8.92 -2.55 -8.65
N SER A 38 -8.84 -1.23 -8.84
CA SER A 38 -9.30 -0.24 -7.86
C SER A 38 -10.77 0.05 -8.12
N ASP A 39 -11.64 -0.53 -7.31
CA ASP A 39 -13.09 -0.43 -7.48
C ASP A 39 -13.67 0.70 -6.60
N TYR A 40 -14.45 1.57 -7.22
CA TYR A 40 -15.19 2.63 -6.54
C TYR A 40 -16.71 2.43 -6.63
N GLY A 41 -17.15 1.30 -7.18
CA GLY A 41 -18.58 1.00 -7.38
C GLY A 41 -19.27 1.90 -8.44
N LYS A 42 -18.50 2.65 -9.25
CA LYS A 42 -19.00 3.61 -10.25
C LYS A 42 -19.22 3.02 -11.65
N GLY A 43 -19.10 1.70 -11.79
CA GLY A 43 -19.44 0.95 -13.01
C GLY A 43 -18.31 0.81 -14.03
N ALA A 44 -17.12 1.34 -13.80
CA ALA A 44 -15.96 1.15 -14.69
C ALA A 44 -15.53 -0.33 -14.76
N LEU A 45 -15.65 -1.06 -13.65
CA LEU A 45 -15.23 -2.46 -13.52
C LEU A 45 -16.42 -3.44 -13.53
N LYS A 46 -17.40 -3.28 -14.43
CA LYS A 46 -18.58 -4.17 -14.48
C LYS A 46 -18.28 -5.65 -14.73
N ASN A 47 -17.11 -6.00 -15.23
CA ASN A 47 -16.74 -7.37 -15.58
C ASN A 47 -15.45 -7.82 -14.88
N HIS A 48 -15.44 -7.72 -13.54
CA HIS A 48 -14.30 -8.11 -12.71
C HIS A 48 -13.81 -9.54 -13.02
N GLN A 49 -14.73 -10.48 -13.14
CA GLN A 49 -14.40 -11.90 -13.36
C GLN A 49 -13.66 -12.13 -14.68
N ALA A 50 -14.06 -11.47 -15.77
CA ALA A 50 -13.36 -11.62 -17.04
C ALA A 50 -11.92 -11.08 -16.97
N LEU A 51 -11.71 -9.93 -16.27
CA LEU A 51 -10.40 -9.34 -16.06
C LEU A 51 -9.50 -10.26 -15.21
N ILE A 52 -10.05 -10.79 -14.11
CA ILE A 52 -9.35 -11.69 -13.21
C ILE A 52 -8.96 -12.98 -13.95
N GLN A 53 -9.88 -13.57 -14.71
CA GLN A 53 -9.62 -14.81 -15.46
C GLN A 53 -8.58 -14.60 -16.57
N ALA A 54 -8.65 -13.50 -17.32
CA ALA A 54 -7.69 -13.17 -18.35
C ALA A 54 -6.26 -13.01 -17.79
N ALA A 55 -6.12 -12.31 -16.65
CA ALA A 55 -4.84 -12.13 -15.99
C ALA A 55 -4.31 -13.46 -15.41
N ARG A 56 -5.16 -14.26 -14.74
CA ARG A 56 -4.79 -15.60 -14.22
C ARG A 56 -4.31 -16.53 -15.34
N ALA A 57 -4.97 -16.53 -16.49
CA ALA A 57 -4.57 -17.35 -17.63
C ALA A 57 -3.16 -17.05 -18.14
N LYS A 58 -2.69 -15.82 -17.90
CA LYS A 58 -1.32 -15.35 -18.23
C LYS A 58 -0.35 -15.41 -17.04
N GLY A 59 -0.78 -15.93 -15.90
CA GLY A 59 0.04 -15.97 -14.67
C GLY A 59 0.30 -14.59 -14.05
N ILE A 60 -0.52 -13.58 -14.37
CA ILE A 60 -0.39 -12.22 -13.87
C ILE A 60 -1.18 -12.11 -12.55
N PRO A 61 -0.55 -11.76 -11.42
CA PRO A 61 -1.25 -11.54 -10.17
C PRO A 61 -2.23 -10.38 -10.28
N VAL A 62 -3.42 -10.57 -9.68
CA VAL A 62 -4.48 -9.56 -9.61
C VAL A 62 -4.65 -9.09 -8.17
N LEU A 63 -4.49 -7.79 -7.95
CA LEU A 63 -4.77 -7.13 -6.69
C LEU A 63 -6.06 -6.33 -6.84
N ALA A 64 -7.01 -6.50 -5.92
CA ALA A 64 -8.24 -5.72 -5.95
C ALA A 64 -8.44 -4.95 -4.65
N ASP A 65 -8.74 -3.65 -4.77
CA ASP A 65 -9.28 -2.83 -3.70
C ASP A 65 -10.81 -2.91 -3.80
N PRO A 66 -11.47 -3.71 -2.93
CA PRO A 66 -12.85 -4.07 -3.12
C PRO A 66 -13.79 -2.97 -2.65
N LYS A 67 -14.97 -2.86 -3.29
CA LYS A 67 -16.04 -1.97 -2.87
C LYS A 67 -17.38 -2.69 -2.90
N GLY A 68 -18.30 -2.22 -2.07
CA GLY A 68 -19.66 -2.75 -2.06
C GLY A 68 -19.88 -3.84 -1.02
N LYS A 69 -20.97 -4.60 -1.21
CA LYS A 69 -21.48 -5.62 -0.25
C LYS A 69 -21.38 -7.04 -0.80
N ASP A 70 -20.71 -7.23 -1.91
CA ASP A 70 -20.53 -8.54 -2.55
C ASP A 70 -19.10 -8.68 -3.05
N PHE A 71 -18.31 -9.46 -2.33
CA PHE A 71 -16.93 -9.76 -2.72
C PHE A 71 -16.83 -10.96 -3.67
N SER A 72 -17.92 -11.63 -4.00
CA SER A 72 -17.91 -12.75 -4.95
C SER A 72 -17.41 -12.34 -6.34
N ILE A 73 -17.59 -11.05 -6.69
CA ILE A 73 -17.10 -10.46 -7.93
C ILE A 73 -15.56 -10.47 -8.04
N TYR A 74 -14.84 -10.60 -6.93
CA TYR A 74 -13.37 -10.67 -6.87
C TYR A 74 -12.84 -12.10 -6.74
N ARG A 75 -13.71 -13.11 -6.88
CA ARG A 75 -13.31 -14.53 -6.81
C ARG A 75 -12.10 -14.82 -7.70
N GLY A 76 -11.10 -15.48 -7.14
CA GLY A 76 -9.88 -15.85 -7.84
C GLY A 76 -8.84 -14.73 -7.93
N ALA A 77 -9.04 -13.57 -7.30
CA ALA A 77 -8.00 -12.56 -7.18
C ALA A 77 -6.80 -13.09 -6.37
N SER A 78 -5.59 -12.64 -6.71
CA SER A 78 -4.39 -13.03 -5.97
C SER A 78 -4.36 -12.40 -4.58
N LEU A 79 -4.90 -11.18 -4.44
CA LEU A 79 -5.01 -10.44 -3.19
C LEU A 79 -6.19 -9.48 -3.26
N ILE A 80 -6.96 -9.36 -2.18
CA ILE A 80 -7.89 -8.24 -1.98
C ILE A 80 -7.49 -7.44 -0.74
N THR A 81 -7.79 -6.12 -0.74
CA THR A 81 -7.33 -5.18 0.31
C THR A 81 -8.48 -4.41 0.98
N PRO A 82 -9.53 -5.09 1.52
CA PRO A 82 -10.60 -4.39 2.20
C PRO A 82 -10.12 -3.68 3.46
N ASN A 83 -10.77 -2.57 3.80
CA ASN A 83 -10.67 -2.07 5.17
C ASN A 83 -11.54 -2.89 6.12
N LEU A 84 -11.33 -2.72 7.43
CA LEU A 84 -12.04 -3.51 8.45
C LEU A 84 -13.56 -3.39 8.33
N SER A 85 -14.08 -2.21 8.08
CA SER A 85 -15.53 -1.98 7.93
C SER A 85 -16.11 -2.68 6.68
N GLU A 86 -15.39 -2.65 5.57
CA GLU A 86 -15.77 -3.38 4.35
C GLU A 86 -15.72 -4.89 4.58
N PHE A 87 -14.66 -5.37 5.23
CA PHE A 87 -14.53 -6.78 5.60
C PHE A 87 -15.69 -7.24 6.50
N GLU A 88 -15.97 -6.50 7.58
CA GLU A 88 -17.05 -6.82 8.52
C GLU A 88 -18.45 -6.72 7.89
N THR A 89 -18.62 -5.91 6.87
CA THR A 89 -19.87 -5.86 6.11
C THR A 89 -20.16 -7.20 5.41
N ILE A 90 -19.12 -7.94 5.02
CA ILE A 90 -19.24 -9.23 4.33
C ILE A 90 -19.34 -10.39 5.33
N VAL A 91 -18.47 -10.42 6.34
CA VAL A 91 -18.32 -11.59 7.23
C VAL A 91 -19.02 -11.41 8.58
N GLY A 92 -19.60 -10.25 8.84
CA GLY A 92 -20.11 -9.83 10.15
C GLY A 92 -19.00 -9.27 11.05
N GLY A 93 -19.39 -8.52 12.10
CA GLY A 93 -18.46 -7.88 13.03
C GLY A 93 -17.46 -8.83 13.64
N CYS A 94 -16.25 -8.36 13.93
CA CYS A 94 -15.18 -9.12 14.56
C CYS A 94 -14.90 -8.58 15.97
N ALA A 95 -15.03 -9.40 16.97
CA ALA A 95 -14.80 -9.00 18.36
C ALA A 95 -13.30 -8.83 18.68
N ASP A 96 -12.45 -9.60 18.01
CA ASP A 96 -10.99 -9.61 18.20
C ASP A 96 -10.23 -10.05 16.93
N GLU A 97 -8.91 -10.07 17.03
CA GLU A 97 -8.03 -10.49 15.93
C GLU A 97 -8.19 -11.99 15.58
N HIS A 98 -8.49 -12.81 16.54
CA HIS A 98 -8.70 -14.25 16.31
C HIS A 98 -9.96 -14.49 15.46
N GLU A 99 -11.03 -13.77 15.75
CA GLU A 99 -12.26 -13.85 14.97
C GLU A 99 -12.06 -13.28 13.55
N LEU A 100 -11.31 -12.18 13.40
CA LEU A 100 -10.93 -11.64 12.09
C LEU A 100 -10.16 -12.68 11.27
N VAL A 101 -9.17 -13.35 11.86
CA VAL A 101 -8.38 -14.38 11.17
C VAL A 101 -9.26 -15.57 10.77
N SER A 102 -10.11 -16.04 11.67
CA SER A 102 -11.00 -17.19 11.40
C SER A 102 -11.98 -16.90 10.27
N LYS A 103 -12.66 -15.75 10.30
CA LYS A 103 -13.59 -15.32 9.25
C LYS A 103 -12.88 -15.01 7.94
N GLY A 104 -11.69 -14.41 8.01
CA GLY A 104 -10.86 -14.14 6.84
C GLY A 104 -10.41 -15.42 6.13
N ALA A 105 -10.03 -16.45 6.88
CA ALA A 105 -9.67 -17.75 6.30
C ALA A 105 -10.85 -18.40 5.56
N VAL A 106 -12.06 -18.33 6.12
CA VAL A 106 -13.28 -18.83 5.46
C VAL A 106 -13.54 -18.04 4.17
N LEU A 107 -13.49 -16.71 4.23
CA LEU A 107 -13.71 -15.86 3.06
C LEU A 107 -12.69 -16.12 1.95
N MET A 108 -11.42 -16.31 2.31
CA MET A 108 -10.36 -16.65 1.35
C MET A 108 -10.65 -17.96 0.62
N GLN A 109 -11.08 -18.98 1.37
CA GLN A 109 -11.44 -20.28 0.80
C GLN A 109 -12.68 -20.18 -0.10
N GLU A 110 -13.72 -19.49 0.35
CA GLU A 110 -14.96 -19.31 -0.41
C GLU A 110 -14.72 -18.59 -1.73
N LEU A 111 -13.82 -17.61 -1.74
CA LEU A 111 -13.53 -16.76 -2.91
C LEU A 111 -12.32 -17.22 -3.72
N ASP A 112 -11.66 -18.33 -3.38
CA ASP A 112 -10.44 -18.80 -4.05
C ASP A 112 -9.37 -17.69 -4.13
N LEU A 113 -9.14 -17.00 -3.01
CA LEU A 113 -8.15 -15.91 -2.94
C LEU A 113 -6.75 -16.45 -2.63
N GLY A 114 -5.72 -15.88 -3.26
CA GLY A 114 -4.33 -16.16 -2.92
C GLY A 114 -3.92 -15.58 -1.57
N ALA A 115 -4.46 -14.40 -1.20
CA ALA A 115 -4.24 -13.74 0.07
C ALA A 115 -5.35 -12.72 0.38
N LEU A 116 -5.44 -12.29 1.64
CA LEU A 116 -6.34 -11.24 2.11
C LEU A 116 -5.55 -10.28 3.00
N LEU A 117 -5.55 -8.99 2.69
CA LEU A 117 -4.96 -7.95 3.51
C LEU A 117 -6.07 -7.05 4.05
N VAL A 118 -6.37 -7.14 5.34
CA VAL A 118 -7.33 -6.25 5.99
C VAL A 118 -6.61 -5.05 6.57
N THR A 119 -6.95 -3.83 6.10
CA THR A 119 -6.45 -2.59 6.68
C THR A 119 -7.33 -2.17 7.86
N ARG A 120 -6.71 -1.85 9.02
CA ARG A 120 -7.41 -1.66 10.31
C ARG A 120 -7.19 -0.27 10.91
N GLY A 121 -6.90 0.72 10.07
CA GLY A 121 -6.67 2.10 10.50
C GLY A 121 -5.53 2.21 11.52
N GLU A 122 -5.81 2.72 12.70
CA GLU A 122 -4.83 2.88 13.79
C GLU A 122 -4.26 1.56 14.32
N HIS A 123 -4.91 0.43 14.04
CA HIS A 123 -4.43 -0.91 14.40
C HIS A 123 -3.55 -1.54 13.31
N GLY A 124 -3.25 -0.80 12.24
CA GLY A 124 -2.36 -1.25 11.16
C GLY A 124 -3.01 -2.21 10.17
N MET A 125 -2.39 -3.34 9.89
CA MET A 125 -2.83 -4.28 8.86
C MET A 125 -2.70 -5.72 9.32
N THR A 126 -3.57 -6.58 8.79
CA THR A 126 -3.50 -8.04 8.98
C THR A 126 -3.49 -8.72 7.62
N LEU A 127 -2.40 -9.43 7.33
CA LEU A 127 -2.25 -10.27 6.13
C LEU A 127 -2.56 -11.72 6.47
N LEU A 128 -3.48 -12.31 5.73
CA LEU A 128 -3.80 -13.73 5.74
C LEU A 128 -3.33 -14.38 4.45
N ARG A 129 -2.75 -15.58 4.58
CA ARG A 129 -2.27 -16.40 3.45
C ARG A 129 -2.60 -17.87 3.74
N PRO A 130 -2.91 -18.68 2.73
CA PRO A 130 -3.08 -20.13 2.92
C PRO A 130 -1.83 -20.74 3.56
N ASP A 131 -2.01 -21.66 4.48
CA ASP A 131 -0.95 -22.45 5.12
C ASP A 131 0.15 -21.64 5.85
N HIS A 132 -0.12 -20.38 6.17
CA HIS A 132 0.78 -19.52 6.91
C HIS A 132 0.06 -18.88 8.11
N PRO A 133 0.78 -18.61 9.21
CA PRO A 133 0.21 -17.81 10.29
C PRO A 133 -0.15 -16.40 9.81
N ALA A 134 -1.18 -15.82 10.40
CA ALA A 134 -1.54 -14.43 10.15
C ALA A 134 -0.37 -13.50 10.50
N LEU A 135 -0.11 -12.51 9.64
CA LEU A 135 0.90 -11.48 9.88
C LEU A 135 0.18 -10.19 10.26
N HIS A 136 0.37 -9.77 11.51
CA HIS A 136 -0.14 -8.50 12.02
C HIS A 136 0.96 -7.45 12.02
N LEU A 137 0.73 -6.34 11.32
CA LEU A 137 1.63 -5.21 11.26
C LEU A 137 0.99 -4.01 11.95
N PRO A 138 1.60 -3.46 13.01
CA PRO A 138 1.06 -2.27 13.69
C PRO A 138 1.11 -1.05 12.76
N ALA A 139 0.22 -0.08 13.00
CA ALA A 139 0.26 1.18 12.26
C ALA A 139 1.59 1.91 12.47
N ARG A 140 2.11 2.50 11.39
CA ARG A 140 3.40 3.22 11.39
C ARG A 140 3.24 4.74 11.46
N ALA A 141 2.00 5.25 11.46
CA ALA A 141 1.75 6.69 11.59
C ALA A 141 2.13 7.20 12.99
N ARG A 142 2.95 8.27 13.04
CA ARG A 142 3.24 9.00 14.29
C ARG A 142 2.17 10.03 14.61
N GLU A 143 1.69 10.72 13.59
CA GLU A 143 0.60 11.69 13.65
C GLU A 143 -0.30 11.44 12.45
N VAL A 144 -1.62 11.54 12.64
CA VAL A 144 -2.60 11.35 11.58
C VAL A 144 -3.25 12.69 11.29
N PHE A 145 -3.08 13.21 10.07
CA PHE A 145 -3.72 14.44 9.61
C PHE A 145 -4.90 14.15 8.69
N ASP A 146 -4.73 13.23 7.74
CA ASP A 146 -5.77 12.85 6.79
C ASP A 146 -5.58 11.39 6.35
N VAL A 147 -6.63 10.59 6.44
CA VAL A 147 -6.60 9.17 6.02
C VAL A 147 -7.01 8.97 4.56
N THR A 148 -7.38 10.06 3.86
CA THR A 148 -7.83 9.99 2.47
C THR A 148 -6.69 9.54 1.56
N GLY A 149 -6.93 8.51 0.75
CA GLY A 149 -5.93 7.93 -0.15
C GLY A 149 -4.96 6.94 0.50
N ALA A 150 -5.14 6.61 1.78
CA ALA A 150 -4.33 5.57 2.43
C ALA A 150 -4.49 4.20 1.75
N GLY A 151 -5.73 3.78 1.44
CA GLY A 151 -6.02 2.54 0.71
C GLY A 151 -5.39 2.52 -0.68
N ASP A 152 -5.52 3.61 -1.43
CA ASP A 152 -4.89 3.76 -2.75
C ASP A 152 -3.36 3.65 -2.67
N THR A 153 -2.76 4.23 -1.62
CA THR A 153 -1.33 4.12 -1.35
C THR A 153 -0.92 2.68 -1.04
N VAL A 154 -1.72 1.97 -0.25
CA VAL A 154 -1.48 0.56 0.08
C VAL A 154 -1.45 -0.29 -1.18
N ILE A 155 -2.53 -0.28 -1.97
CA ILE A 155 -2.61 -1.14 -3.14
C ILE A 155 -1.59 -0.77 -4.22
N SER A 156 -1.29 0.52 -4.40
CA SER A 156 -0.29 0.98 -5.37
C SER A 156 1.13 0.55 -4.98
N THR A 157 1.48 0.67 -3.67
CA THR A 157 2.79 0.24 -3.17
C THR A 157 2.94 -1.28 -3.25
N LEU A 158 1.89 -2.04 -2.89
CA LEU A 158 1.85 -3.50 -3.04
C LEU A 158 2.09 -3.90 -4.50
N ALA A 159 1.37 -3.29 -5.43
CA ALA A 159 1.51 -3.59 -6.84
C ALA A 159 2.93 -3.32 -7.36
N ALA A 160 3.51 -2.18 -6.98
CA ALA A 160 4.87 -1.82 -7.36
C ALA A 160 5.91 -2.80 -6.79
N ALA A 161 5.79 -3.17 -5.51
CA ALA A 161 6.71 -4.09 -4.86
C ALA A 161 6.61 -5.51 -5.47
N ILE A 162 5.40 -6.03 -5.66
CA ILE A 162 5.18 -7.35 -6.29
C ILE A 162 5.67 -7.36 -7.73
N ALA A 163 5.43 -6.29 -8.50
CA ALA A 163 5.95 -6.15 -9.86
C ALA A 163 7.49 -6.09 -9.92
N ALA A 164 8.13 -5.61 -8.86
CA ALA A 164 9.58 -5.62 -8.70
C ALA A 164 10.13 -7.00 -8.28
N GLY A 165 9.27 -7.94 -7.89
CA GLY A 165 9.65 -9.29 -7.47
C GLY A 165 9.77 -9.49 -5.97
N GLU A 166 9.27 -8.54 -5.16
CA GLU A 166 9.25 -8.67 -3.70
C GLU A 166 8.24 -9.72 -3.25
N GLU A 167 8.58 -10.44 -2.20
CA GLU A 167 7.67 -11.36 -1.53
C GLU A 167 6.52 -10.61 -0.85
N LEU A 168 5.33 -11.21 -0.83
CA LEU A 168 4.12 -10.56 -0.31
C LEU A 168 4.27 -9.99 1.11
N PRO A 169 4.90 -10.66 2.11
CA PRO A 169 5.09 -10.06 3.43
C PRO A 169 5.93 -8.78 3.41
N HIS A 170 6.99 -8.73 2.59
CA HIS A 170 7.82 -7.54 2.43
C HIS A 170 7.05 -6.42 1.71
N ALA A 171 6.31 -6.77 0.65
CA ALA A 171 5.46 -5.81 -0.06
C ALA A 171 4.41 -5.18 0.89
N VAL A 172 3.81 -5.98 1.79
CA VAL A 172 2.86 -5.49 2.80
C VAL A 172 3.54 -4.60 3.84
N ALA A 173 4.75 -4.93 4.28
CA ALA A 173 5.51 -4.07 5.21
C ALA A 173 5.83 -2.71 4.57
N LEU A 174 6.24 -2.69 3.29
CA LEU A 174 6.46 -1.46 2.52
C LEU A 174 5.17 -0.65 2.36
N ALA A 175 4.05 -1.31 2.07
CA ALA A 175 2.74 -0.66 1.94
C ALA A 175 2.26 -0.05 3.26
N ASN A 176 2.48 -0.74 4.39
CA ASN A 176 2.15 -0.23 5.72
C ASN A 176 2.99 1.01 6.08
N LEU A 177 4.29 0.99 5.75
CA LEU A 177 5.17 2.15 5.93
C LEU A 177 4.73 3.32 5.05
N ALA A 178 4.45 3.07 3.76
CA ALA A 178 3.99 4.07 2.81
C ALA A 178 2.68 4.73 3.26
N ALA A 179 1.70 3.94 3.69
CA ALA A 179 0.44 4.43 4.23
C ALA A 179 0.67 5.29 5.48
N GLY A 180 1.55 4.87 6.40
CA GLY A 180 1.91 5.63 7.59
C GLY A 180 2.49 7.01 7.27
N ILE A 181 3.27 7.13 6.20
CA ILE A 181 3.82 8.42 5.74
C ILE A 181 2.72 9.30 5.15
N VAL A 182 1.85 8.74 4.31
CA VAL A 182 0.80 9.50 3.61
C VAL A 182 -0.23 10.06 4.57
N VAL A 183 -0.69 9.28 5.56
CA VAL A 183 -1.67 9.77 6.56
C VAL A 183 -1.10 10.86 7.48
N GLY A 184 0.22 10.98 7.56
CA GLY A 184 0.92 12.08 8.23
C GLY A 184 1.01 13.37 7.41
N LYS A 185 0.50 13.40 6.17
CA LYS A 185 0.47 14.58 5.31
C LYS A 185 -0.91 15.21 5.30
N LEU A 186 -0.99 16.49 4.97
CA LEU A 186 -2.25 17.22 4.87
C LEU A 186 -2.89 16.99 3.49
N GLY A 187 -4.16 16.57 3.48
CA GLY A 187 -4.93 16.32 2.26
C GLY A 187 -4.53 15.02 1.54
N THR A 188 -5.08 14.81 0.32
CA THR A 188 -4.71 13.67 -0.53
C THR A 188 -3.26 13.81 -0.98
N ALA A 189 -2.37 13.07 -0.35
CA ALA A 189 -0.95 13.12 -0.64
C ALA A 189 -0.47 11.83 -1.33
N ALA A 190 0.52 11.96 -2.19
CA ALA A 190 1.24 10.84 -2.74
C ALA A 190 2.55 10.61 -1.96
N ILE A 191 3.09 9.39 -2.07
CA ILE A 191 4.43 9.07 -1.59
C ILE A 191 5.37 8.93 -2.78
N SER A 192 6.55 9.51 -2.67
CA SER A 192 7.62 9.34 -3.64
C SER A 192 8.58 8.21 -3.24
N ALA A 193 9.27 7.62 -4.22
CA ALA A 193 10.28 6.60 -3.94
C ALA A 193 11.41 7.09 -3.02
N PRO A 194 11.92 8.34 -3.13
CA PRO A 194 12.87 8.90 -2.18
C PRO A 194 12.34 8.97 -0.74
N GLU A 195 11.09 9.43 -0.54
CA GLU A 195 10.48 9.48 0.80
C GLU A 195 10.37 8.08 1.43
N LEU A 196 9.92 7.10 0.65
CA LEU A 196 9.82 5.72 1.14
C LEU A 196 11.20 5.17 1.50
N ARG A 197 12.23 5.42 0.66
CA ARG A 197 13.60 5.00 0.92
C ARG A 197 14.16 5.63 2.21
N ARG A 198 13.94 6.92 2.43
CA ARG A 198 14.32 7.59 3.69
C ARG A 198 13.67 6.93 4.90
N ALA A 199 12.38 6.60 4.81
CA ALA A 199 11.68 5.98 5.92
C ALA A 199 12.23 4.59 6.24
N ILE A 200 12.57 3.79 5.22
CA ILE A 200 13.23 2.49 5.40
C ILE A 200 14.60 2.68 6.09
N GLN A 201 15.41 3.61 5.62
CA GLN A 201 16.72 3.89 6.21
C GLN A 201 16.64 4.34 7.67
N ARG A 202 15.61 5.13 8.03
CA ARG A 202 15.34 5.54 9.42
C ARG A 202 15.00 4.35 10.31
N GLU A 203 14.20 3.41 9.82
CA GLU A 203 13.85 2.20 10.56
C GLU A 203 15.06 1.28 10.76
N GLU A 204 15.92 1.15 9.76
CA GLU A 204 17.15 0.36 9.83
C GLU A 204 18.26 1.01 10.68
N GLY A 205 18.02 2.21 11.20
CA GLY A 205 19.03 2.95 11.98
C GLY A 205 20.21 3.47 11.17
N SER A 206 20.14 3.39 9.83
CA SER A 206 21.23 3.74 8.92
C SER A 206 21.34 5.25 8.60
N GLU A 207 20.50 6.10 9.20
CA GLU A 207 20.66 7.58 9.08
C GLU A 207 21.91 8.11 9.80
N ARG A 208 22.56 7.29 10.64
CA ARG A 208 23.75 7.65 11.40
C ARG A 208 24.82 6.58 11.19
N GLY A 209 25.63 6.73 10.16
CA GLY A 209 26.67 5.79 9.91
C GLY A 209 27.56 6.13 8.72
N VAL A 210 28.50 5.22 8.43
CA VAL A 210 29.39 5.34 7.27
C VAL A 210 28.61 4.95 6.02
N LEU A 211 28.41 5.89 5.11
CA LEU A 211 27.78 5.68 3.81
C LEU A 211 28.83 5.41 2.75
N GLY A 212 28.56 4.45 1.85
CA GLY A 212 29.31 4.33 0.61
C GLY A 212 29.02 5.53 -0.33
N LEU A 213 29.93 5.75 -1.31
CA LEU A 213 29.80 6.88 -2.23
C LEU A 213 28.43 6.95 -2.95
N GLU A 214 27.94 5.82 -3.42
CA GLU A 214 26.66 5.72 -4.12
C GLU A 214 25.48 6.11 -3.22
N GLN A 215 25.48 5.63 -1.98
CA GLN A 215 24.48 5.97 -0.96
C GLN A 215 24.54 7.44 -0.59
N LEU A 216 25.74 8.02 -0.45
CA LEU A 216 25.93 9.43 -0.18
C LEU A 216 25.39 10.31 -1.31
N LEU A 217 25.66 9.96 -2.57
CA LEU A 217 25.17 10.71 -3.72
C LEU A 217 23.62 10.69 -3.78
N LEU A 218 23.01 9.54 -3.52
CA LEU A 218 21.55 9.44 -3.45
C LEU A 218 20.98 10.31 -2.32
N ALA A 219 21.61 10.32 -1.14
CA ALA A 219 21.17 11.13 -0.01
C ALA A 219 21.30 12.63 -0.31
N VAL A 220 22.39 13.05 -0.97
CA VAL A 220 22.62 14.43 -1.39
C VAL A 220 21.60 14.89 -2.42
N ASP A 221 21.31 14.06 -3.43
CA ASP A 221 20.33 14.40 -4.47
C ASP A 221 18.92 14.49 -3.89
N ASP A 222 18.59 13.63 -2.95
CA ASP A 222 17.33 13.66 -2.25
C ASP A 222 17.17 14.92 -1.36
N ALA A 223 18.19 15.27 -0.58
CA ALA A 223 18.20 16.49 0.22
C ALA A 223 18.04 17.75 -0.67
N ARG A 224 18.70 17.79 -1.83
CA ARG A 224 18.54 18.88 -2.81
C ARG A 224 17.13 18.97 -3.37
N ALA A 225 16.51 17.82 -3.69
CA ALA A 225 15.14 17.78 -4.21
C ALA A 225 14.12 18.34 -3.20
N HIS A 226 14.44 18.27 -1.91
CA HIS A 226 13.61 18.79 -0.82
C HIS A 226 14.03 20.20 -0.31
N ASN A 227 14.95 20.87 -1.02
CA ASN A 227 15.51 22.16 -0.62
C ASN A 227 16.12 22.16 0.79
N GLU A 228 16.67 21.04 1.23
CA GLU A 228 17.37 20.92 2.51
C GLU A 228 18.76 21.55 2.41
N ARG A 229 19.20 22.15 3.49
CA ARG A 229 20.54 22.74 3.56
C ARG A 229 21.57 21.65 3.87
N ILE A 230 22.43 21.37 2.91
CA ILE A 230 23.50 20.38 3.07
C ILE A 230 24.74 21.12 3.60
N VAL A 231 25.29 20.63 4.70
CA VAL A 231 26.55 21.11 5.26
C VAL A 231 27.57 19.98 5.17
N PHE A 232 28.71 20.28 4.55
CA PHE A 232 29.86 19.39 4.48
C PHE A 232 30.95 19.90 5.41
N THR A 233 31.50 18.96 6.21
CA THR A 233 32.70 19.23 7.01
C THR A 233 33.62 18.01 6.97
N ASN A 234 34.91 18.23 7.21
CA ASN A 234 35.89 17.19 7.39
C ASN A 234 36.67 17.41 8.68
N GLY A 235 37.17 16.33 9.27
CA GLY A 235 37.96 16.41 10.49
C GLY A 235 38.54 15.03 10.84
N CYS A 236 39.45 15.03 11.79
CA CYS A 236 39.98 13.80 12.37
C CYS A 236 39.06 13.40 13.52
N PHE A 237 38.22 12.39 13.29
CA PHE A 237 37.18 11.93 14.24
C PHE A 237 37.52 10.55 14.85
N ASP A 238 38.78 10.22 14.93
CA ASP A 238 39.29 8.94 15.48
C ASP A 238 38.93 8.78 16.97
N ILE A 239 38.96 9.88 17.74
CA ILE A 239 38.51 9.92 19.13
C ILE A 239 37.49 11.04 19.27
N LEU A 240 36.22 10.69 19.45
CA LEU A 240 35.17 11.67 19.67
C LEU A 240 35.26 12.27 21.07
N HIS A 241 35.16 13.59 21.16
CA HIS A 241 35.13 14.34 22.42
C HIS A 241 34.15 15.50 22.32
N ALA A 242 33.85 16.12 23.45
CA ALA A 242 32.85 17.20 23.55
C ALA A 242 33.07 18.36 22.54
N GLY A 243 34.32 18.66 22.18
CA GLY A 243 34.64 19.66 21.17
C GLY A 243 34.14 19.33 19.77
N HIS A 244 34.07 18.04 19.38
CA HIS A 244 33.49 17.63 18.10
C HIS A 244 31.97 17.84 18.11
N VAL A 245 31.31 17.54 19.24
CA VAL A 245 29.86 17.74 19.38
C VAL A 245 29.52 19.22 19.26
N THR A 246 30.19 20.08 20.01
CA THR A 246 29.98 21.53 19.98
C THR A 246 30.29 22.14 18.59
N TYR A 247 31.22 21.55 17.82
CA TYR A 247 31.55 22.04 16.47
C TYR A 247 30.46 21.63 15.44
N LEU A 248 29.75 20.53 15.68
CA LEU A 248 28.73 20.02 14.75
C LEU A 248 27.30 20.50 15.10
N GLU A 249 27.07 21.07 16.28
CA GLU A 249 25.85 21.79 16.67
C GLU A 249 25.78 23.17 16.04
#